data_1669fd79dede4cf4c1266b6d6e27b60f
#
_entry.id   1669fd79dede4cf4c1266b6d6e27b60f
#
_cell.length_a   1.000
_cell.length_b   1.000
_cell.length_c   1.000
_cell.angle_alpha   90.00
_cell.angle_beta   90.00
_cell.angle_gamma   90.00
#
_symmetry.space_group_name_H-M   'P 1'
#
loop_
_entity.id
_entity.type
_entity.pdbx_description
1 polymer ?
#
loop_
_entity_poly.entity_id
_entity_poly.type
_entity_poly.pdbx_seq_one_letter_code
_entity_poly.pdbx_strand_id
1 'polypeptide(L)'
;MRWHAEMSSQDASRKPLPPLALYVHLPWCVRKCPYCDFNSHGVGRGAELPEAEYLAALLDDLDADLPLAAGRPLVSIFFGGGTPSLMSAEFYSRFLDELAQRLPLAGNIEITLEANPGTVERGRFLGYRRAGINRLSLGVQSFQGDQLKALGRIHSGDDAEAAVAEARAAGFDFTGQLGQ
;
A
#
# COMPACT_ATOMS: atom_id res chain seq x y z
N MET A 1 23.56 55.48 1.70
CA MET A 1 22.64 54.87 2.66
C MET A 1 22.59 53.35 2.34
N ARG A 2 23.21 52.55 3.19
CA ARG A 2 23.20 51.08 3.05
C ARG A 2 22.04 50.52 3.88
N TRP A 3 21.07 49.88 3.24
CA TRP A 3 20.03 49.11 3.92
C TRP A 3 20.61 47.72 4.19
N HIS A 4 21.00 47.41 5.42
CA HIS A 4 21.20 46.06 5.89
C HIS A 4 19.84 45.46 6.19
N ALA A 5 19.39 44.53 5.37
CA ALA A 5 18.26 43.69 5.70
C ALA A 5 18.69 42.78 6.87
N GLU A 6 18.22 43.05 8.06
CA GLU A 6 18.31 42.13 9.18
C GLU A 6 17.47 40.89 8.87
N MET A 7 18.12 39.80 8.51
CA MET A 7 17.48 38.49 8.46
C MET A 7 17.07 38.15 9.89
N SER A 8 15.77 38.14 10.13
CA SER A 8 15.15 37.85 11.42
C SER A 8 15.54 36.41 11.86
N SER A 9 16.11 36.32 13.03
CA SER A 9 16.62 35.09 13.70
C SER A 9 15.50 34.19 14.25
N GLN A 10 14.30 34.18 13.66
CA GLN A 10 13.15 33.42 14.16
C GLN A 10 12.98 32.02 13.57
N ASP A 11 13.84 31.58 12.66
CA ASP A 11 13.69 30.29 11.96
C ASP A 11 14.54 29.13 12.57
N ALA A 12 15.30 29.37 13.62
CA ALA A 12 16.19 28.37 14.21
C ALA A 12 15.51 27.39 15.20
N SER A 13 14.21 27.53 15.47
CA SER A 13 13.50 26.69 16.46
C SER A 13 12.50 25.67 15.87
N ARG A 14 12.31 25.64 14.56
CA ARG A 14 11.45 24.63 13.92
C ARG A 14 12.20 23.29 13.87
N LYS A 15 11.74 22.33 14.65
CA LYS A 15 12.21 20.94 14.53
C LYS A 15 12.03 20.50 13.09
N PRO A 16 13.00 19.77 12.50
CA PRO A 16 12.87 19.25 11.16
C PRO A 16 11.59 18.37 11.07
N LEU A 17 10.84 18.56 9.99
CA LEU A 17 9.67 17.72 9.75
C LEU A 17 10.10 16.24 9.62
N PRO A 18 9.27 15.30 10.09
CA PRO A 18 9.58 13.88 9.95
C PRO A 18 9.62 13.47 8.47
N PRO A 19 10.25 12.33 8.13
CA PRO A 19 10.18 11.76 6.78
C PRO A 19 8.72 11.65 6.31
N LEU A 20 8.47 11.92 5.03
CA LEU A 20 7.13 11.88 4.46
C LEU A 20 6.81 10.46 3.98
N ALA A 21 5.71 9.92 4.50
CA ALA A 21 5.14 8.65 4.06
C ALA A 21 3.73 8.86 3.51
N LEU A 22 3.32 8.03 2.55
CA LEU A 22 1.98 8.01 1.99
C LEU A 22 1.28 6.71 2.36
N TYR A 23 0.08 6.81 2.91
CA TYR A 23 -0.85 5.69 3.07
C TYR A 23 -1.97 5.81 2.06
N VAL A 24 -2.20 4.75 1.29
CA VAL A 24 -3.29 4.67 0.31
C VAL A 24 -4.27 3.60 0.76
N HIS A 25 -5.50 4.02 1.01
CA HIS A 25 -6.55 3.13 1.51
C HIS A 25 -7.32 2.47 0.36
N LEU A 26 -7.41 1.14 0.35
CA LEU A 26 -8.20 0.34 -0.60
C LEU A 26 -9.31 -0.38 0.17
N PRO A 27 -10.59 0.05 0.07
CA PRO A 27 -11.64 -0.40 1.01
C PRO A 27 -12.26 -1.76 0.68
N TRP A 28 -11.86 -2.43 -0.39
CA TRP A 28 -12.54 -3.66 -0.84
C TRP A 28 -11.89 -4.93 -0.31
N CYS A 29 -12.75 -5.89 0.08
CA CYS A 29 -12.38 -7.26 0.43
C CYS A 29 -13.26 -8.24 -0.36
N VAL A 30 -12.74 -9.44 -0.69
CA VAL A 30 -13.61 -10.53 -1.16
C VAL A 30 -14.66 -10.85 -0.11
N ARG A 31 -14.24 -10.96 1.15
CA ARG A 31 -15.10 -11.15 2.34
C ARG A 31 -14.48 -10.46 3.53
N LYS A 32 -15.28 -9.66 4.26
CA LYS A 32 -14.83 -9.04 5.50
C LYS A 32 -14.71 -10.09 6.60
N CYS A 33 -13.56 -10.14 7.26
CA CYS A 33 -13.33 -11.04 8.41
C CYS A 33 -14.13 -10.58 9.62
N PRO A 34 -14.66 -11.47 10.46
CA PRO A 34 -15.55 -11.13 11.57
C PRO A 34 -14.86 -10.30 12.68
N TYR A 35 -13.53 -10.33 12.76
CA TYR A 35 -12.75 -9.57 13.74
C TYR A 35 -12.24 -8.21 13.20
N CYS A 36 -12.45 -7.92 11.91
CA CYS A 36 -11.86 -6.75 11.25
C CYS A 36 -12.71 -5.51 11.50
N ASP A 37 -12.10 -4.48 12.08
CA ASP A 37 -12.69 -3.17 12.33
C ASP A 37 -12.26 -2.08 11.30
N PHE A 38 -11.39 -2.43 10.35
CA PHE A 38 -11.01 -1.51 9.29
C PHE A 38 -12.22 -1.06 8.45
N ASN A 39 -12.12 0.16 7.91
CA ASN A 39 -13.10 0.67 6.96
C ASN A 39 -12.99 -0.11 5.63
N SER A 40 -13.60 -1.30 5.61
CA SER A 40 -13.55 -2.20 4.47
C SER A 40 -14.92 -2.83 4.19
N HIS A 41 -15.16 -3.14 2.91
CA HIS A 41 -16.45 -3.61 2.41
C HIS A 41 -16.28 -4.91 1.63
N GLY A 42 -17.10 -5.91 1.94
CA GLY A 42 -17.14 -7.16 1.19
C GLY A 42 -17.84 -6.97 -0.15
N VAL A 43 -17.17 -7.30 -1.26
CA VAL A 43 -17.73 -7.18 -2.62
C VAL A 43 -18.06 -8.53 -3.27
N GLY A 44 -17.64 -9.64 -2.64
CA GLY A 44 -17.80 -10.97 -3.20
C GLY A 44 -16.69 -11.36 -4.18
N ARG A 45 -16.69 -12.65 -4.57
CA ARG A 45 -15.74 -13.16 -5.56
C ARG A 45 -16.11 -12.70 -6.96
N GLY A 46 -15.13 -12.27 -7.74
CA GLY A 46 -15.29 -11.87 -9.14
C GLY A 46 -16.00 -10.55 -9.34
N ALA A 47 -16.17 -9.75 -8.28
CA ALA A 47 -16.69 -8.39 -8.43
C ALA A 47 -15.73 -7.55 -9.27
N GLU A 48 -16.26 -6.80 -10.21
CA GLU A 48 -15.54 -5.77 -10.94
C GLU A 48 -15.43 -4.54 -10.03
N LEU A 49 -14.20 -4.05 -9.84
CA LEU A 49 -13.95 -2.88 -9.02
C LEU A 49 -13.92 -1.62 -9.88
N PRO A 50 -14.42 -0.48 -9.38
CA PRO A 50 -14.42 0.79 -10.12
C PRO A 50 -13.01 1.42 -10.10
N GLU A 51 -12.00 0.73 -10.68
CA GLU A 51 -10.59 1.14 -10.57
C GLU A 51 -10.34 2.52 -11.16
N ALA A 52 -10.97 2.85 -12.29
CA ALA A 52 -10.75 4.13 -12.96
C ALA A 52 -11.29 5.32 -12.15
N GLU A 53 -12.53 5.19 -11.65
CA GLU A 53 -13.17 6.21 -10.81
C GLU A 53 -12.44 6.37 -9.48
N TYR A 54 -12.00 5.25 -8.91
CA TYR A 54 -11.28 5.28 -7.64
C TYR A 54 -9.88 5.88 -7.79
N LEU A 55 -9.19 5.60 -8.88
CA LEU A 55 -7.92 6.24 -9.20
C LEU A 55 -8.09 7.76 -9.31
N ALA A 56 -9.12 8.23 -10.02
CA ALA A 56 -9.39 9.66 -10.14
C ALA A 56 -9.63 10.30 -8.76
N ALA A 57 -10.47 9.69 -7.91
CA ALA A 57 -10.74 10.19 -6.57
C ALA A 57 -9.48 10.23 -5.68
N LEU A 58 -8.61 9.21 -5.77
CA LEU A 58 -7.33 9.20 -5.03
C LEU A 58 -6.39 10.32 -5.49
N LEU A 59 -6.37 10.63 -6.79
CA LEU A 59 -5.53 11.70 -7.32
C LEU A 59 -6.07 13.08 -6.93
N ASP A 60 -7.38 13.27 -6.91
CA ASP A 60 -8.02 14.49 -6.43
C ASP A 60 -7.71 14.74 -4.93
N ASP A 61 -7.78 13.68 -4.11
CA ASP A 61 -7.43 13.72 -2.68
C ASP A 61 -5.93 14.02 -2.48
N LEU A 62 -5.07 13.36 -3.25
CA LEU A 62 -3.63 13.63 -3.25
C LEU A 62 -3.34 15.09 -3.62
N ASP A 63 -3.97 15.63 -4.66
CA ASP A 63 -3.76 17.01 -5.11
C ASP A 63 -4.18 18.03 -4.02
N ALA A 64 -5.21 17.72 -3.24
CA ALA A 64 -5.62 18.52 -2.09
C ALA A 64 -4.58 18.49 -0.95
N ASP A 65 -3.89 17.38 -0.76
CA ASP A 65 -2.89 17.19 0.30
C ASP A 65 -1.45 17.60 -0.08
N LEU A 66 -1.17 17.90 -1.36
CA LEU A 66 0.17 18.33 -1.82
C LEU A 66 0.78 19.46 -1.00
N PRO A 67 0.03 20.51 -0.57
CA PRO A 67 0.60 21.56 0.27
C PRO A 67 1.19 21.06 1.58
N LEU A 68 0.65 19.98 2.15
CA LEU A 68 1.13 19.36 3.40
C LEU A 68 2.46 18.64 3.22
N ALA A 69 2.77 18.21 2.00
CA ALA A 69 4.05 17.57 1.69
C ALA A 69 5.24 18.53 1.86
N ALA A 70 5.01 19.84 1.67
CA ALA A 70 6.02 20.90 1.83
C ALA A 70 7.31 20.64 1.03
N GLY A 71 7.21 20.04 -0.16
CA GLY A 71 8.32 19.72 -1.05
C GLY A 71 9.23 18.57 -0.58
N ARG A 72 8.85 17.85 0.47
CA ARG A 72 9.62 16.69 0.97
C ARG A 72 9.47 15.49 0.01
N PRO A 73 10.55 14.72 -0.23
CA PRO A 73 10.44 13.47 -0.96
C PRO A 73 9.69 12.42 -0.13
N LEU A 74 8.89 11.59 -0.81
CA LEU A 74 8.30 10.39 -0.22
C LEU A 74 9.38 9.35 0.01
N VAL A 75 9.44 8.79 1.23
CA VAL A 75 10.37 7.71 1.59
C VAL A 75 9.67 6.36 1.64
N SER A 76 8.34 6.33 1.78
CA SER A 76 7.56 5.10 1.72
C SER A 76 6.13 5.35 1.26
N ILE A 77 5.56 4.32 0.62
CA ILE A 77 4.15 4.22 0.25
C ILE A 77 3.61 2.90 0.80
N PHE A 78 2.45 2.94 1.44
CA PHE A 78 1.78 1.76 1.96
C PHE A 78 0.35 1.67 1.42
N PHE A 79 0.09 0.66 0.61
CA PHE A 79 -1.25 0.31 0.14
C PHE A 79 -1.88 -0.69 1.10
N GLY A 80 -2.88 -0.23 1.85
CA GLY A 80 -3.53 -1.01 2.91
C GLY A 80 -5.05 -0.85 2.96
N GLY A 81 -5.66 -1.36 4.01
CA GLY A 81 -7.08 -1.20 4.31
C GLY A 81 -7.89 -2.49 4.23
N GLY A 82 -8.59 -2.73 3.14
CA GLY A 82 -9.33 -3.96 2.91
C GLY A 82 -8.42 -5.08 2.38
N THR A 83 -8.37 -5.23 1.08
CA THR A 83 -7.50 -6.18 0.38
C THR A 83 -6.93 -5.50 -0.87
N PRO A 84 -5.86 -4.72 -0.73
CA PRO A 84 -5.27 -3.99 -1.85
C PRO A 84 -4.93 -4.88 -3.06
N SER A 85 -4.53 -6.12 -2.83
CA SER A 85 -4.23 -7.09 -3.90
C SER A 85 -5.43 -7.50 -4.78
N LEU A 86 -6.61 -6.96 -4.54
CA LEU A 86 -7.75 -7.09 -5.47
C LEU A 86 -7.63 -6.16 -6.67
N MET A 87 -6.95 -5.02 -6.55
CA MET A 87 -6.74 -4.08 -7.64
C MET A 87 -5.77 -4.66 -8.67
N SER A 88 -5.90 -4.23 -9.92
CA SER A 88 -5.01 -4.67 -11.00
C SER A 88 -3.59 -4.10 -10.87
N ALA A 89 -2.61 -4.75 -11.50
CA ALA A 89 -1.25 -4.21 -11.58
C ALA A 89 -1.20 -2.89 -12.38
N GLU A 90 -2.10 -2.73 -13.36
CA GLU A 90 -2.22 -1.51 -14.14
C GLU A 90 -2.69 -0.33 -13.29
N PHE A 91 -3.63 -0.55 -12.36
CA PHE A 91 -4.03 0.47 -11.39
C PHE A 91 -2.82 1.02 -10.64
N TYR A 92 -1.96 0.15 -10.11
CA TYR A 92 -0.76 0.58 -9.37
C TYR A 92 0.26 1.29 -10.25
N SER A 93 0.50 0.79 -11.47
CA SER A 93 1.40 1.45 -12.42
C SER A 93 0.93 2.88 -12.69
N ARG A 94 -0.33 3.06 -13.02
CA ARG A 94 -0.91 4.39 -13.30
C ARG A 94 -0.88 5.30 -12.09
N PHE A 95 -1.24 4.79 -10.91
CA PHE A 95 -1.17 5.59 -9.67
C PHE A 95 0.25 6.06 -9.37
N LEU A 96 1.25 5.17 -9.48
CA LEU A 96 2.65 5.51 -9.19
C LEU A 96 3.24 6.47 -10.24
N ASP A 97 2.87 6.34 -11.52
CA ASP A 97 3.26 7.26 -12.58
C ASP A 97 2.70 8.67 -12.34
N GLU A 98 1.43 8.79 -11.96
CA GLU A 98 0.77 10.05 -11.63
C GLU A 98 1.33 10.68 -10.34
N LEU A 99 1.62 9.85 -9.33
CA LEU A 99 2.25 10.30 -8.09
C LEU A 99 3.64 10.88 -8.33
N ALA A 100 4.46 10.21 -9.16
CA ALA A 100 5.83 10.65 -9.47
C ALA A 100 5.88 11.99 -10.23
N GLN A 101 4.80 12.36 -10.92
CA GLN A 101 4.65 13.67 -11.56
C GLN A 101 4.34 14.79 -10.55
N ARG A 102 3.78 14.46 -9.39
CA ARG A 102 3.30 15.39 -8.36
C ARG A 102 4.28 15.58 -7.20
N LEU A 103 4.96 14.52 -6.80
CA LEU A 103 5.85 14.50 -5.64
C LEU A 103 7.18 13.82 -5.97
N PRO A 104 8.30 14.34 -5.47
CA PRO A 104 9.59 13.65 -5.58
C PRO A 104 9.57 12.36 -4.75
N LEU A 105 10.08 11.29 -5.32
CA LEU A 105 10.26 10.00 -4.65
C LEU A 105 11.72 9.82 -4.26
N ALA A 106 11.98 9.30 -3.06
CA ALA A 106 13.34 8.94 -2.65
C ALA A 106 13.88 7.79 -3.52
N GLY A 107 15.17 7.80 -3.85
CA GLY A 107 15.77 6.79 -4.73
C GLY A 107 15.70 5.35 -4.19
N ASN A 108 15.50 5.19 -2.88
CA ASN A 108 15.34 3.91 -2.17
C ASN A 108 13.95 3.77 -1.53
N ILE A 109 12.93 4.37 -2.12
CA ILE A 109 11.56 4.35 -1.59
C ILE A 109 11.07 2.92 -1.37
N GLU A 110 10.46 2.67 -0.20
CA GLU A 110 9.72 1.44 0.06
C GLU A 110 8.27 1.59 -0.43
N ILE A 111 7.81 0.65 -1.26
CA ILE A 111 6.44 0.62 -1.75
C ILE A 111 5.83 -0.72 -1.36
N THR A 112 5.02 -0.70 -0.31
CA THR A 112 4.40 -1.89 0.28
C THR A 112 2.97 -2.07 -0.20
N LEU A 113 2.62 -3.31 -0.53
CA LEU A 113 1.26 -3.76 -0.85
C LEU A 113 0.81 -4.84 0.14
N GLU A 114 -0.32 -4.63 0.79
CA GLU A 114 -0.99 -5.72 1.54
C GLU A 114 -1.68 -6.68 0.58
N ALA A 115 -1.48 -7.97 0.82
CA ALA A 115 -2.08 -9.05 0.03
C ALA A 115 -2.53 -10.22 0.92
N ASN A 116 -3.54 -10.93 0.46
CA ASN A 116 -3.90 -12.21 1.03
C ASN A 116 -3.17 -13.34 0.27
N PRO A 117 -2.87 -14.47 0.93
CA PRO A 117 -2.19 -15.61 0.30
C PRO A 117 -3.12 -16.45 -0.59
N GLY A 118 -4.19 -15.88 -1.14
CA GLY A 118 -5.11 -16.56 -2.04
C GLY A 118 -4.52 -16.81 -3.43
N THR A 119 -5.07 -17.78 -4.15
CA THR A 119 -4.55 -18.19 -5.48
C THR A 119 -4.64 -17.09 -6.53
N VAL A 120 -5.68 -16.23 -6.46
CA VAL A 120 -5.86 -15.13 -7.42
C VAL A 120 -4.80 -14.05 -7.23
N GLU A 121 -4.50 -13.71 -5.99
CA GLU A 121 -3.51 -12.70 -5.64
C GLU A 121 -2.09 -13.16 -6.01
N ARG A 122 -1.76 -14.43 -5.77
CA ARG A 122 -0.47 -15.03 -6.13
C ARG A 122 -0.14 -14.86 -7.61
N GLY A 123 -1.06 -15.18 -8.51
CA GLY A 123 -0.85 -15.03 -9.95
C GLY A 123 -0.58 -13.59 -10.42
N ARG A 124 -0.74 -12.58 -9.54
CA ARG A 124 -0.53 -11.16 -9.85
C ARG A 124 0.79 -10.59 -9.32
N PHE A 125 1.53 -11.31 -8.47
CA PHE A 125 2.73 -10.77 -7.79
C PHE A 125 3.79 -10.24 -8.76
N LEU A 126 4.04 -10.95 -9.85
CA LEU A 126 4.97 -10.48 -10.88
C LEU A 126 4.48 -9.16 -11.53
N GLY A 127 3.18 -9.01 -11.73
CA GLY A 127 2.56 -7.77 -12.22
C GLY A 127 2.78 -6.61 -11.25
N TYR A 128 2.53 -6.82 -9.97
CA TYR A 128 2.78 -5.79 -8.93
C TYR A 128 4.25 -5.40 -8.85
N ARG A 129 5.16 -6.38 -8.95
CA ARG A 129 6.60 -6.10 -8.97
C ARG A 129 6.99 -5.21 -10.15
N ARG A 130 6.43 -5.48 -11.34
CA ARG A 130 6.66 -4.68 -12.55
C ARG A 130 6.03 -3.29 -12.45
N ALA A 131 4.92 -3.14 -11.75
CA ALA A 131 4.27 -1.87 -11.50
C ALA A 131 5.05 -0.96 -10.51
N GLY A 132 6.10 -1.49 -9.85
CA GLY A 132 6.92 -0.71 -8.94
C GLY A 132 6.78 -1.08 -7.45
N ILE A 133 5.82 -1.96 -7.09
CA ILE A 133 5.72 -2.48 -5.71
C ILE A 133 7.01 -3.26 -5.41
N ASN A 134 7.66 -2.97 -4.27
CA ASN A 134 8.93 -3.64 -3.93
C ASN A 134 8.88 -4.43 -2.61
N ARG A 135 7.77 -4.35 -1.87
CA ARG A 135 7.54 -5.09 -0.64
C ARG A 135 6.10 -5.62 -0.60
N LEU A 136 5.91 -6.85 -0.11
CA LEU A 136 4.59 -7.43 0.16
C LEU A 136 4.40 -7.64 1.68
N SER A 137 3.20 -7.27 2.16
CA SER A 137 2.70 -7.63 3.48
C SER A 137 1.62 -8.70 3.32
N LEU A 138 1.93 -9.96 3.67
CA LEU A 138 1.01 -11.08 3.47
C LEU A 138 0.22 -11.36 4.75
N GLY A 139 -1.11 -11.27 4.64
CA GLY A 139 -2.06 -11.53 5.73
C GLY A 139 -2.27 -13.03 5.97
N VAL A 140 -1.25 -13.74 6.44
CA VAL A 140 -1.29 -15.19 6.69
C VAL A 140 -2.16 -15.54 7.90
N GLN A 141 -2.01 -14.84 9.00
CA GLN A 141 -2.73 -14.97 10.29
C GLN A 141 -2.41 -16.27 11.04
N SER A 142 -2.43 -17.43 10.40
CA SER A 142 -2.08 -18.75 10.94
C SER A 142 -1.77 -19.73 9.81
N PHE A 143 -1.04 -20.79 10.12
CA PHE A 143 -0.87 -21.96 9.25
C PHE A 143 -1.81 -23.11 9.63
N GLN A 144 -2.54 -23.00 10.75
CA GLN A 144 -3.43 -24.04 11.25
C GLN A 144 -4.85 -23.82 10.71
N GLY A 145 -5.39 -24.85 10.03
CA GLY A 145 -6.69 -24.78 9.37
C GLY A 145 -7.85 -24.41 10.30
N ASP A 146 -7.88 -24.95 11.53
CA ASP A 146 -8.94 -24.65 12.50
C ASP A 146 -8.89 -23.19 12.96
N GLN A 147 -7.70 -22.63 13.15
CA GLN A 147 -7.51 -21.22 13.49
C GLN A 147 -7.92 -20.30 12.34
N LEU A 148 -7.49 -20.63 11.11
CA LEU A 148 -7.89 -19.90 9.91
C LEU A 148 -9.41 -19.90 9.74
N LYS A 149 -10.06 -21.03 9.95
CA LYS A 149 -11.52 -21.18 9.90
C LYS A 149 -12.22 -20.34 10.96
N ALA A 150 -11.71 -20.35 12.20
CA ALA A 150 -12.24 -19.54 13.30
C ALA A 150 -12.11 -18.04 13.01
N LEU A 151 -11.01 -17.62 12.38
CA LEU A 151 -10.79 -16.24 11.92
C LEU A 151 -11.57 -15.87 10.65
N GLY A 152 -12.30 -16.82 10.06
CA GLY A 152 -13.05 -16.58 8.83
C GLY A 152 -12.16 -16.40 7.60
N ARG A 153 -10.91 -16.89 7.64
CA ARG A 153 -9.99 -16.84 6.48
C ARG A 153 -10.42 -17.82 5.41
N ILE A 154 -10.12 -17.47 4.16
CA ILE A 154 -10.52 -18.25 2.97
C ILE A 154 -9.35 -19.02 2.33
N HIS A 155 -8.13 -18.86 2.86
CA HIS A 155 -6.92 -19.56 2.42
C HIS A 155 -6.53 -20.64 3.44
N SER A 156 -5.70 -21.59 3.01
CA SER A 156 -5.10 -22.63 3.82
C SER A 156 -3.65 -22.29 4.23
N GLY A 157 -3.04 -23.11 5.09
CA GLY A 157 -1.61 -23.01 5.40
C GLY A 157 -0.74 -23.24 4.16
N ASP A 158 -1.10 -24.21 3.31
CA ASP A 158 -0.39 -24.51 2.06
C ASP A 158 -0.47 -23.31 1.09
N ASP A 159 -1.61 -22.62 1.02
CA ASP A 159 -1.73 -21.38 0.24
C ASP A 159 -0.79 -20.30 0.74
N ALA A 160 -0.61 -20.20 2.05
CA ALA A 160 0.31 -19.22 2.65
C ALA A 160 1.77 -19.52 2.29
N GLU A 161 2.20 -20.79 2.38
CA GLU A 161 3.54 -21.21 1.98
C GLU A 161 3.79 -20.98 0.50
N ALA A 162 2.84 -21.35 -0.35
CA ALA A 162 2.92 -21.12 -1.78
C ALA A 162 2.97 -19.62 -2.12
N ALA A 163 2.22 -18.76 -1.41
CA ALA A 163 2.28 -17.32 -1.61
C ALA A 163 3.68 -16.75 -1.30
N VAL A 164 4.32 -17.23 -0.24
CA VAL A 164 5.70 -16.82 0.09
C VAL A 164 6.68 -17.24 -1.00
N ALA A 165 6.57 -18.47 -1.50
CA ALA A 165 7.44 -18.98 -2.55
C ALA A 165 7.27 -18.17 -3.86
N GLU A 166 6.03 -17.87 -4.26
CA GLU A 166 5.74 -17.07 -5.45
C GLU A 166 6.19 -15.61 -5.30
N ALA A 167 6.04 -15.01 -4.10
CA ALA A 167 6.53 -13.66 -3.84
C ALA A 167 8.06 -13.57 -4.01
N ARG A 168 8.79 -14.57 -3.49
CA ARG A 168 10.25 -14.67 -3.69
C ARG A 168 10.62 -14.85 -5.16
N ALA A 169 9.92 -15.73 -5.87
CA ALA A 169 10.15 -15.95 -7.29
C ALA A 169 9.87 -14.69 -8.13
N ALA A 170 8.92 -13.85 -7.71
CA ALA A 170 8.64 -12.56 -8.32
C ALA A 170 9.66 -11.46 -7.95
N GLY A 171 10.65 -11.74 -7.08
CA GLY A 171 11.72 -10.82 -6.72
C GLY A 171 11.34 -9.81 -5.62
N PHE A 172 10.39 -10.16 -4.75
CA PHE A 172 10.12 -9.37 -3.56
C PHE A 172 11.07 -9.72 -2.42
N ASP A 173 11.61 -8.69 -1.77
CA ASP A 173 12.21 -8.84 -0.45
C ASP A 173 11.08 -9.04 0.57
N PHE A 174 11.12 -10.19 1.25
CA PHE A 174 10.02 -10.61 2.09
C PHE A 174 10.29 -10.26 3.56
N THR A 175 9.43 -9.43 4.12
CA THR A 175 9.19 -9.36 5.56
C THR A 175 7.74 -9.74 5.79
N GLY A 176 7.47 -11.04 5.98
CA GLY A 176 6.12 -11.50 6.31
C GLY A 176 5.73 -11.02 7.69
N GLN A 177 4.62 -10.31 7.83
CA GLN A 177 3.90 -10.27 9.09
C GLN A 177 3.17 -11.61 9.22
N LEU A 178 3.76 -12.50 10.01
CA LEU A 178 3.00 -13.55 10.65
C LEU A 178 2.09 -12.83 11.64
N GLY A 179 0.79 -12.93 11.46
CA GLY A 179 -0.18 -12.23 12.27
C GLY A 179 0.07 -12.39 13.76
N GLN A 180 -0.15 -11.30 14.48
CA GLN A 180 -0.28 -11.30 15.94
C GLN A 180 -1.56 -12.01 16.35
#